data_71165f45239dc013a693aded13b68638
#
_entry.id   71165f45239dc013a693aded13b68638
#
_cell.length_a   1.000
_cell.length_b   1.000
_cell.length_c   1.000
_cell.angle_alpha   90.00
_cell.angle_beta   90.00
_cell.angle_gamma   90.00
#
_symmetry.space_group_name_H-M   'P 1'
#
loop_
_entity.id
_entity.type
_entity.pdbx_description
1 polymer ?
#
loop_
_entity_poly.entity_id
_entity_poly.type
_entity_poly.pdbx_seq_one_letter_code
_entity_poly.pdbx_strand_id
1 'polypeptide(L)'
;MNTCQTKIGYARTSTVEQNLDGQIAALKAAGCGMVRTEQKSGTSLEGRSELRTILDFIHPGETLVVTRIDRLARSLSDLQAIVTHLKSKGAHLAATEQPVDTSTATGKAFFDMLGVFAEFETNLRREHQAEGIAVAKQRGVYRGRKPKIDLEAIQTKLIDECSPTEIARDMGISRGTVYKAKSQMTHAIPLAGPAVQGGVRAGSQGSV
;
A
#
# COMPACT_ATOMS: atom_id res chain seq x y z
N MET A 1 28.64 -15.72 -35.43
CA MET A 1 29.33 -15.37 -34.18
C MET A 1 28.49 -15.94 -33.05
N ASN A 2 28.94 -17.02 -32.40
CA ASN A 2 28.30 -17.54 -31.20
C ASN A 2 28.51 -16.51 -30.07
N THR A 3 27.53 -15.68 -29.79
CA THR A 3 27.50 -14.89 -28.57
C THR A 3 27.34 -15.90 -27.42
N CYS A 4 28.46 -16.17 -26.74
CA CYS A 4 28.42 -16.90 -25.48
C CYS A 4 27.50 -16.11 -24.53
N GLN A 5 26.24 -16.53 -24.39
CA GLN A 5 25.31 -15.90 -23.47
C GLN A 5 25.85 -16.12 -22.07
N THR A 6 26.32 -15.03 -21.45
CA THR A 6 26.81 -15.09 -20.07
C THR A 6 25.64 -15.41 -19.13
N LYS A 7 25.79 -16.49 -18.36
CA LYS A 7 24.81 -16.94 -17.39
C LYS A 7 25.26 -16.57 -15.98
N ILE A 8 24.41 -15.87 -15.24
CA ILE A 8 24.64 -15.46 -13.87
C ILE A 8 23.67 -16.25 -12.97
N GLY A 9 24.22 -17.08 -12.09
CA GLY A 9 23.43 -17.89 -11.17
C GLY A 9 23.06 -17.11 -9.91
N TYR A 10 21.83 -17.30 -9.42
CA TYR A 10 21.39 -16.81 -8.13
C TYR A 10 20.82 -17.96 -7.29
N ALA A 11 21.38 -18.15 -6.09
CA ALA A 11 20.95 -19.16 -5.13
C ALA A 11 20.54 -18.47 -3.82
N ARG A 12 19.41 -18.91 -3.24
CA ARG A 12 18.90 -18.33 -1.97
C ARG A 12 18.44 -19.43 -1.01
N THR A 13 18.75 -19.21 0.27
CA THR A 13 18.24 -20.03 1.37
C THR A 13 17.67 -19.12 2.47
N SER A 14 16.66 -19.63 3.19
CA SER A 14 16.09 -18.92 4.37
C SER A 14 16.82 -19.25 5.65
N THR A 15 17.51 -20.39 5.71
CA THR A 15 18.27 -20.90 6.87
C THR A 15 19.56 -21.54 6.41
N VAL A 16 20.55 -21.64 7.31
CA VAL A 16 21.88 -22.21 7.04
C VAL A 16 21.83 -23.69 6.65
N GLU A 17 20.79 -24.42 7.05
CA GLU A 17 20.65 -25.86 6.84
C GLU A 17 20.01 -26.28 5.50
N GLN A 18 19.51 -25.32 4.70
CA GLN A 18 18.97 -25.63 3.40
C GLN A 18 20.10 -25.76 2.38
N ASN A 19 20.06 -26.84 1.57
CA ASN A 19 21.07 -27.24 0.61
C ASN A 19 21.46 -26.13 -0.40
N LEU A 20 22.29 -25.17 0.05
CA LEU A 20 22.85 -24.11 -0.81
C LEU A 20 23.84 -24.70 -1.80
N ASP A 21 24.65 -25.68 -1.36
CA ASP A 21 25.67 -26.32 -2.17
C ASP A 21 25.07 -27.05 -3.36
N GLY A 22 23.92 -27.71 -3.18
CA GLY A 22 23.18 -28.34 -4.28
C GLY A 22 22.67 -27.32 -5.31
N GLN A 23 22.19 -26.17 -4.88
CA GLN A 23 21.80 -25.09 -5.80
C GLN A 23 23.01 -24.56 -6.58
N ILE A 24 24.14 -24.33 -5.91
CA ILE A 24 25.37 -23.86 -6.55
C ILE A 24 25.86 -24.87 -7.57
N ALA A 25 25.87 -26.18 -7.23
CA ALA A 25 26.28 -27.23 -8.13
C ALA A 25 25.38 -27.28 -9.39
N ALA A 26 24.06 -27.21 -9.22
CA ALA A 26 23.10 -27.19 -10.33
C ALA A 26 23.28 -25.95 -11.23
N LEU A 27 23.51 -24.80 -10.66
CA LEU A 27 23.76 -23.56 -11.42
C LEU A 27 25.07 -23.62 -12.20
N LYS A 28 26.14 -24.15 -11.60
CA LYS A 28 27.41 -24.37 -12.30
C LYS A 28 27.27 -25.39 -13.44
N ALA A 29 26.54 -26.48 -13.21
CA ALA A 29 26.23 -27.46 -14.23
C ALA A 29 25.42 -26.86 -15.39
N ALA A 30 24.57 -25.90 -15.14
CA ALA A 30 23.81 -25.13 -16.14
C ALA A 30 24.69 -24.14 -16.93
N GLY A 31 25.98 -24.03 -16.62
CA GLY A 31 26.93 -23.17 -17.30
C GLY A 31 26.99 -21.72 -16.74
N CYS A 32 26.59 -21.50 -15.50
CA CYS A 32 26.75 -20.18 -14.85
C CYS A 32 28.23 -19.94 -14.53
N GLY A 33 28.84 -18.94 -15.14
CA GLY A 33 30.23 -18.54 -14.87
C GLY A 33 30.39 -17.87 -13.51
N MET A 34 29.32 -17.21 -13.01
CA MET A 34 29.26 -16.58 -11.70
C MET A 34 27.99 -17.04 -10.99
N VAL A 35 28.10 -17.36 -9.69
CA VAL A 35 26.95 -17.66 -8.83
C VAL A 35 26.98 -16.75 -7.61
N ARG A 36 25.92 -15.99 -7.41
CA ARG A 36 25.70 -15.17 -6.22
C ARG A 36 24.76 -15.88 -5.26
N THR A 37 25.09 -15.83 -3.98
CA THR A 37 24.34 -16.54 -2.94
C THR A 37 23.79 -15.59 -1.90
N GLU A 38 22.58 -15.84 -1.44
CA GLU A 38 21.91 -15.02 -0.44
C GLU A 38 21.27 -15.85 0.67
N GLN A 39 21.59 -15.53 1.92
CA GLN A 39 21.03 -16.18 3.10
C GLN A 39 20.02 -15.25 3.76
N LYS A 40 18.82 -15.14 3.20
CA LYS A 40 17.73 -14.31 3.76
C LYS A 40 16.35 -14.84 3.40
N SER A 41 15.40 -14.59 4.31
CA SER A 41 14.00 -14.86 3.99
C SER A 41 13.54 -13.93 2.86
N GLY A 42 12.90 -14.49 1.84
CA GLY A 42 12.53 -13.77 0.60
C GLY A 42 11.32 -12.86 0.71
N THR A 43 11.11 -12.17 1.84
CA THR A 43 9.89 -11.37 2.10
C THR A 43 9.85 -10.03 1.36
N SER A 44 10.99 -9.43 1.00
CA SER A 44 11.05 -8.22 0.19
C SER A 44 12.34 -8.13 -0.62
N LEU A 45 12.34 -7.35 -1.71
CA LEU A 45 13.54 -7.02 -2.47
C LEU A 45 14.55 -6.19 -1.65
N GLU A 46 14.08 -5.41 -0.68
CA GLU A 46 14.91 -4.53 0.14
C GLU A 46 15.96 -5.27 0.97
N GLY A 47 15.69 -6.53 1.32
CA GLY A 47 16.63 -7.38 2.06
C GLY A 47 17.57 -8.23 1.20
N ARG A 48 17.46 -8.20 -0.15
CA ARG A 48 18.15 -9.09 -1.09
C ARG A 48 19.26 -8.33 -1.84
N SER A 49 20.36 -8.04 -1.14
CA SER A 49 21.48 -7.25 -1.68
C SER A 49 22.14 -7.90 -2.89
N GLU A 50 22.31 -9.23 -2.87
CA GLU A 50 22.95 -9.96 -3.97
C GLU A 50 22.06 -9.97 -5.22
N LEU A 51 20.75 -10.22 -5.07
CA LEU A 51 19.84 -10.14 -6.20
C LEU A 51 19.78 -8.73 -6.77
N ARG A 52 19.74 -7.70 -5.92
CA ARG A 52 19.74 -6.30 -6.37
C ARG A 52 21.01 -6.00 -7.16
N THR A 53 22.18 -6.42 -6.67
CA THR A 53 23.45 -6.25 -7.37
C THR A 53 23.40 -6.90 -8.75
N ILE A 54 22.88 -8.15 -8.87
CA ILE A 54 22.73 -8.79 -10.19
C ILE A 54 21.82 -7.94 -11.09
N LEU A 55 20.65 -7.53 -10.59
CA LEU A 55 19.68 -6.75 -11.37
C LEU A 55 20.26 -5.41 -11.81
N ASP A 56 21.10 -4.77 -11.00
CA ASP A 56 21.72 -3.48 -11.33
C ASP A 56 22.81 -3.62 -12.40
N PHE A 57 23.59 -4.69 -12.38
CA PHE A 57 24.75 -4.89 -13.26
C PHE A 57 24.54 -5.82 -14.44
N ILE A 58 23.41 -6.52 -14.54
CA ILE A 58 23.12 -7.42 -15.67
C ILE A 58 23.02 -6.64 -16.99
N HIS A 59 23.64 -7.20 -18.05
CA HIS A 59 23.72 -6.57 -19.36
C HIS A 59 22.77 -7.24 -20.38
N PRO A 60 22.50 -6.55 -21.50
CA PRO A 60 21.70 -7.11 -22.58
C PRO A 60 22.27 -8.44 -23.10
N GLY A 61 21.39 -9.43 -23.29
CA GLY A 61 21.76 -10.76 -23.76
C GLY A 61 22.24 -11.71 -22.66
N GLU A 62 22.47 -11.23 -21.42
CA GLU A 62 22.79 -12.10 -20.29
C GLU A 62 21.54 -12.78 -19.73
N THR A 63 21.72 -13.91 -19.04
CA THR A 63 20.62 -14.67 -18.45
C THR A 63 20.82 -14.84 -16.95
N LEU A 64 19.88 -14.36 -16.15
CA LEU A 64 19.76 -14.71 -14.75
C LEU A 64 19.23 -16.14 -14.63
N VAL A 65 19.97 -17.03 -13.98
CA VAL A 65 19.60 -18.43 -13.82
C VAL A 65 19.35 -18.74 -12.34
N VAL A 66 18.24 -19.40 -12.07
CA VAL A 66 17.88 -19.90 -10.73
C VAL A 66 17.60 -21.40 -10.80
N THR A 67 17.63 -22.12 -9.69
CA THR A 67 17.22 -23.51 -9.69
C THR A 67 15.70 -23.62 -9.84
N ARG A 68 14.96 -22.81 -9.09
CA ARG A 68 13.49 -22.74 -9.07
C ARG A 68 13.01 -21.31 -8.90
N ILE A 69 11.83 -21.02 -9.40
CA ILE A 69 11.21 -19.68 -9.30
C ILE A 69 10.94 -19.26 -7.85
N ASP A 70 10.60 -20.19 -6.95
CA ASP A 70 10.39 -19.89 -5.53
C ASP A 70 11.68 -19.48 -4.78
N ARG A 71 12.85 -19.74 -5.36
CA ARG A 71 14.14 -19.21 -4.89
C ARG A 71 14.32 -17.74 -5.27
N LEU A 72 13.75 -17.34 -6.40
CA LEU A 72 13.84 -15.97 -6.90
C LEU A 72 12.75 -15.07 -6.29
N ALA A 73 11.50 -15.50 -6.28
CA ALA A 73 10.35 -14.70 -5.87
C ALA A 73 9.36 -15.52 -5.03
N ARG A 74 8.64 -14.88 -4.10
CA ARG A 74 7.60 -15.52 -3.27
C ARG A 74 6.19 -15.14 -3.67
N SER A 75 6.04 -14.12 -4.48
CA SER A 75 4.76 -13.70 -5.03
C SER A 75 4.87 -13.52 -6.52
N LEU A 76 3.74 -13.64 -7.20
CA LEU A 76 3.67 -13.40 -8.64
C LEU A 76 4.02 -11.95 -8.99
N SER A 77 3.62 -10.99 -8.15
CA SER A 77 3.97 -9.57 -8.34
C SER A 77 5.48 -9.33 -8.25
N ASP A 78 6.16 -9.97 -7.28
CA ASP A 78 7.62 -9.86 -7.12
C ASP A 78 8.34 -10.47 -8.33
N LEU A 79 7.89 -11.64 -8.79
CA LEU A 79 8.42 -12.29 -10.00
C LEU A 79 8.24 -11.41 -11.23
N GLN A 80 7.05 -10.83 -11.40
CA GLN A 80 6.75 -9.98 -12.54
C GLN A 80 7.60 -8.71 -12.53
N ALA A 81 7.82 -8.09 -11.37
CA ALA A 81 8.70 -6.92 -11.24
C ALA A 81 10.13 -7.27 -11.67
N ILE A 82 10.67 -8.42 -11.23
CA ILE A 82 12.01 -8.88 -11.62
C ILE A 82 12.09 -9.14 -13.12
N VAL A 83 11.12 -9.86 -13.70
CA VAL A 83 11.09 -10.16 -15.13
C VAL A 83 10.95 -8.90 -15.97
N THR A 84 10.12 -7.96 -15.57
CA THR A 84 9.97 -6.66 -16.25
C THR A 84 11.28 -5.87 -16.21
N HIS A 85 11.97 -5.89 -15.08
CA HIS A 85 13.28 -5.24 -14.96
C HIS A 85 14.32 -5.89 -15.86
N LEU A 86 14.43 -7.21 -15.89
CA LEU A 86 15.32 -7.93 -16.80
C LEU A 86 15.02 -7.63 -18.27
N LYS A 87 13.72 -7.64 -18.63
CA LYS A 87 13.26 -7.32 -19.98
C LYS A 87 13.62 -5.89 -20.41
N SER A 88 13.50 -4.90 -19.49
CA SER A 88 13.90 -3.51 -19.78
C SER A 88 15.39 -3.36 -20.04
N LYS A 89 16.20 -4.25 -19.47
CA LYS A 89 17.65 -4.32 -19.72
C LYS A 89 18.04 -5.23 -20.89
N GLY A 90 17.08 -5.88 -21.57
CA GLY A 90 17.36 -6.84 -22.62
C GLY A 90 17.99 -8.14 -22.13
N ALA A 91 17.84 -8.45 -20.84
CA ALA A 91 18.33 -9.67 -20.20
C ALA A 91 17.20 -10.70 -20.05
N HIS A 92 17.56 -11.95 -19.73
CA HIS A 92 16.65 -13.07 -19.67
C HIS A 92 16.62 -13.72 -18.28
N LEU A 93 15.57 -14.51 -18.01
CA LEU A 93 15.43 -15.36 -16.83
C LEU A 93 15.29 -16.81 -17.27
N ALA A 94 16.02 -17.74 -16.62
CA ALA A 94 15.83 -19.17 -16.80
C ALA A 94 15.83 -19.89 -15.45
N ALA A 95 15.13 -21.04 -15.38
CA ALA A 95 15.17 -21.94 -14.24
C ALA A 95 15.68 -23.33 -14.68
N THR A 96 16.48 -24.00 -13.81
CA THR A 96 17.07 -25.30 -14.17
C THR A 96 16.14 -26.47 -13.90
N GLU A 97 15.28 -26.38 -12.89
CA GLU A 97 14.36 -27.43 -12.45
C GLU A 97 12.92 -27.24 -12.96
N GLN A 98 12.66 -26.14 -13.66
CA GLN A 98 11.34 -25.79 -14.18
C GLN A 98 11.48 -25.36 -15.65
N PRO A 99 10.50 -25.65 -16.52
CA PRO A 99 10.54 -25.27 -17.93
C PRO A 99 10.29 -23.77 -18.14
N VAL A 100 11.13 -22.95 -17.53
CA VAL A 100 11.03 -21.49 -17.54
C VAL A 100 12.28 -20.91 -18.19
N ASP A 101 12.10 -20.25 -19.34
CA ASP A 101 13.16 -19.56 -20.08
C ASP A 101 12.57 -18.42 -20.89
N THR A 102 12.79 -17.17 -20.44
CA THR A 102 12.27 -15.97 -21.12
C THR A 102 13.04 -15.59 -22.39
N SER A 103 14.12 -16.27 -22.72
CA SER A 103 14.80 -16.10 -24.01
C SER A 103 14.03 -16.70 -25.17
N THR A 104 13.14 -17.67 -24.88
CA THR A 104 12.29 -18.34 -25.87
C THR A 104 10.97 -17.58 -26.08
N ALA A 105 10.38 -17.70 -27.29
CA ALA A 105 9.08 -17.10 -27.57
C ALA A 105 7.97 -17.65 -26.66
N THR A 106 7.99 -18.97 -26.39
CA THR A 106 7.03 -19.64 -25.50
C THR A 106 7.17 -19.16 -24.05
N GLY A 107 8.38 -19.08 -23.53
CA GLY A 107 8.64 -18.59 -22.17
C GLY A 107 8.25 -17.12 -22.02
N LYS A 108 8.53 -16.29 -23.03
CA LYS A 108 8.10 -14.90 -23.06
C LYS A 108 6.57 -14.78 -23.01
N ALA A 109 5.85 -15.50 -23.86
CA ALA A 109 4.39 -15.51 -23.90
C ALA A 109 3.79 -15.99 -22.57
N PHE A 110 4.39 -17.00 -21.95
CA PHE A 110 3.98 -17.47 -20.62
C PHE A 110 4.10 -16.39 -19.55
N PHE A 111 5.21 -15.64 -19.50
CA PHE A 111 5.38 -14.55 -18.55
C PHE A 111 4.47 -13.36 -18.84
N ASP A 112 4.23 -13.03 -20.10
CA ASP A 112 3.30 -11.98 -20.48
C ASP A 112 1.87 -12.35 -20.01
N MET A 113 1.46 -13.61 -20.13
CA MET A 113 0.19 -14.14 -19.63
C MET A 113 0.10 -14.12 -18.09
N LEU A 114 1.16 -14.53 -17.39
CA LEU A 114 1.24 -14.43 -15.93
C LEU A 114 1.10 -13.00 -15.45
N GLY A 115 1.60 -12.03 -16.22
CA GLY A 115 1.43 -10.60 -15.96
C GLY A 115 -0.04 -10.19 -15.92
N VAL A 116 -0.82 -10.60 -16.90
CA VAL A 116 -2.26 -10.35 -16.96
C VAL A 116 -2.98 -10.96 -15.75
N PHE A 117 -2.65 -12.19 -15.38
CA PHE A 117 -3.24 -12.83 -14.19
C PHE A 117 -2.89 -12.10 -12.88
N ALA A 118 -1.65 -11.63 -12.73
CA ALA A 118 -1.23 -10.89 -11.53
C ALA A 118 -1.98 -9.55 -11.39
N GLU A 119 -2.20 -8.86 -12.52
CA GLU A 119 -2.98 -7.64 -12.55
C GLU A 119 -4.45 -7.90 -12.20
N PHE A 120 -5.04 -8.94 -12.80
CA PHE A 120 -6.40 -9.35 -12.49
C PHE A 120 -6.59 -9.69 -11.00
N GLU A 121 -5.68 -10.48 -10.40
CA GLU A 121 -5.72 -10.81 -8.97
C GLU A 121 -5.62 -9.55 -8.09
N THR A 122 -4.78 -8.60 -8.49
CA THR A 122 -4.62 -7.33 -7.77
C THR A 122 -5.89 -6.48 -7.83
N ASN A 123 -6.54 -6.41 -8.97
CA ASN A 123 -7.78 -5.68 -9.17
C ASN A 123 -8.93 -6.33 -8.36
N LEU A 124 -9.04 -7.65 -8.40
CA LEU A 124 -10.04 -8.38 -7.61
C LEU A 124 -9.88 -8.14 -6.10
N ARG A 125 -8.65 -8.14 -5.60
CA ARG A 125 -8.36 -7.80 -4.19
C ARG A 125 -8.76 -6.38 -3.84
N ARG A 126 -8.52 -5.41 -4.74
CA ARG A 126 -8.93 -4.01 -4.53
C ARG A 126 -10.45 -3.86 -4.50
N GLU A 127 -11.17 -4.55 -5.38
CA GLU A 127 -12.63 -4.57 -5.40
C GLU A 127 -13.19 -5.12 -4.09
N HIS A 128 -12.77 -6.31 -3.67
CA HIS A 128 -13.19 -6.91 -2.40
C HIS A 128 -12.84 -6.03 -1.19
N GLN A 129 -11.68 -5.37 -1.20
CA GLN A 129 -11.30 -4.44 -0.15
C GLN A 129 -12.20 -3.19 -0.14
N ALA A 130 -12.53 -2.63 -1.30
CA ALA A 130 -13.41 -1.48 -1.41
C ALA A 130 -14.83 -1.82 -0.91
N GLU A 131 -15.36 -2.99 -1.29
CA GLU A 131 -16.63 -3.50 -0.79
C GLU A 131 -16.62 -3.69 0.74
N GLY A 132 -15.56 -4.34 1.27
CA GLY A 132 -15.39 -4.52 2.71
C GLY A 132 -15.33 -3.19 3.47
N ILE A 133 -14.63 -2.19 2.93
CA ILE A 133 -14.58 -0.82 3.50
C ILE A 133 -15.96 -0.15 3.44
N ALA A 134 -16.71 -0.30 2.34
CA ALA A 134 -18.03 0.28 2.20
C ALA A 134 -19.00 -0.31 3.25
N VAL A 135 -19.01 -1.63 3.41
CA VAL A 135 -19.81 -2.31 4.44
C VAL A 135 -19.40 -1.89 5.85
N ALA A 136 -18.09 -1.79 6.13
CA ALA A 136 -17.58 -1.36 7.43
C ALA A 136 -17.93 0.10 7.75
N LYS A 137 -17.93 1.00 6.74
CA LYS A 137 -18.41 2.38 6.88
C LYS A 137 -19.90 2.43 7.21
N GLN A 138 -20.73 1.65 6.52
CA GLN A 138 -22.17 1.57 6.81
C GLN A 138 -22.45 1.06 8.22
N ARG A 139 -21.64 0.12 8.73
CA ARG A 139 -21.73 -0.39 10.11
C ARG A 139 -21.12 0.56 11.15
N GLY A 140 -20.60 1.72 10.76
CA GLY A 140 -20.01 2.70 11.67
C GLY A 140 -18.72 2.25 12.35
N VAL A 141 -18.02 1.25 11.79
CA VAL A 141 -16.74 0.75 12.33
C VAL A 141 -15.65 1.82 12.28
N TYR A 142 -15.65 2.65 11.24
CA TYR A 142 -14.71 3.75 11.07
C TYR A 142 -15.19 5.01 11.78
N ARG A 143 -14.98 5.06 13.10
CA ARG A 143 -15.34 6.25 13.93
C ARG A 143 -14.28 7.36 13.88
N GLY A 144 -13.23 7.22 13.07
CA GLY A 144 -12.11 8.16 13.05
C GLY A 144 -11.26 8.12 14.32
N ARG A 145 -10.37 9.09 14.44
CA ARG A 145 -9.59 9.28 15.66
C ARG A 145 -10.51 9.87 16.73
N LYS A 146 -10.55 9.27 17.93
CA LYS A 146 -11.26 9.85 19.07
C LYS A 146 -10.82 11.31 19.25
N PRO A 147 -11.75 12.26 19.38
CA PRO A 147 -11.38 13.64 19.64
C PRO A 147 -10.51 13.68 20.91
N LYS A 148 -9.29 14.21 20.79
CA LYS A 148 -8.38 14.39 21.94
C LYS A 148 -8.79 15.56 22.83
N ILE A 149 -9.72 16.37 22.36
CA ILE A 149 -10.11 17.64 22.96
C ILE A 149 -11.55 17.46 23.45
N ASP A 150 -11.74 17.67 24.72
CA ASP A 150 -13.04 17.70 25.35
C ASP A 150 -13.72 19.05 25.03
N LEU A 151 -14.61 19.02 24.04
CA LEU A 151 -15.35 20.21 23.61
C LEU A 151 -16.34 20.66 24.67
N GLU A 152 -16.93 19.73 25.43
CA GLU A 152 -17.90 20.06 26.51
C GLU A 152 -17.19 20.80 27.65
N ALA A 153 -15.99 20.34 28.03
CA ALA A 153 -15.20 21.05 29.05
C ALA A 153 -14.78 22.46 28.61
N ILE A 154 -14.49 22.68 27.31
CA ILE A 154 -14.20 24.01 26.76
C ILE A 154 -15.47 24.90 26.84
N GLN A 155 -16.61 24.33 26.46
CA GLN A 155 -17.89 25.06 26.46
C GLN A 155 -18.28 25.47 27.86
N THR A 156 -18.15 24.61 28.86
CA THR A 156 -18.44 24.93 30.27
C THR A 156 -17.57 26.09 30.74
N LYS A 157 -16.26 26.06 30.49
CA LYS A 157 -15.35 27.14 30.89
C LYS A 157 -15.62 28.47 30.14
N LEU A 158 -16.15 28.41 28.91
CA LEU A 158 -16.57 29.59 28.17
C LEU A 158 -17.86 30.20 28.74
N ILE A 159 -18.76 29.39 29.29
CA ILE A 159 -19.99 29.85 30.00
C ILE A 159 -19.60 30.49 31.33
N ASP A 160 -18.58 29.94 32.03
CA ASP A 160 -18.03 30.48 33.27
C ASP A 160 -17.18 31.75 33.06
N GLU A 161 -17.31 32.41 31.88
CA GLU A 161 -16.63 33.65 31.50
C GLU A 161 -15.10 33.61 31.52
N CYS A 162 -14.49 32.41 31.52
CA CYS A 162 -13.05 32.26 31.42
C CYS A 162 -12.53 32.77 30.08
N SER A 163 -11.41 33.47 30.09
CA SER A 163 -10.82 33.96 28.82
C SER A 163 -10.30 32.82 27.94
N PRO A 164 -10.42 32.93 26.61
CA PRO A 164 -9.89 31.90 25.70
C PRO A 164 -8.40 31.60 25.90
N THR A 165 -7.64 32.54 26.41
CA THR A 165 -6.21 32.39 26.70
C THR A 165 -5.96 31.54 27.94
N GLU A 166 -6.77 31.72 28.98
CA GLU A 166 -6.74 30.93 30.21
C GLU A 166 -7.16 29.48 29.95
N ILE A 167 -8.27 29.28 29.21
CA ILE A 167 -8.74 27.96 28.81
C ILE A 167 -7.68 27.21 28.02
N ALA A 168 -7.03 27.89 27.07
CA ALA A 168 -5.97 27.29 26.26
C ALA A 168 -4.76 26.84 27.10
N ARG A 169 -4.38 27.63 28.10
CA ARG A 169 -3.28 27.35 29.03
C ARG A 169 -3.63 26.20 29.98
N ASP A 170 -4.82 26.21 30.56
CA ASP A 170 -5.29 25.24 31.54
C ASP A 170 -5.47 23.82 30.91
N MET A 171 -6.01 23.77 29.69
CA MET A 171 -6.27 22.53 28.99
C MET A 171 -5.08 22.06 28.10
N GLY A 172 -3.98 22.81 28.02
CA GLY A 172 -2.82 22.49 27.20
C GLY A 172 -3.13 22.44 25.70
N ILE A 173 -4.09 23.25 25.21
CA ILE A 173 -4.53 23.30 23.82
C ILE A 173 -4.21 24.64 23.16
N SER A 174 -4.28 24.69 21.81
CA SER A 174 -4.08 25.96 21.11
C SER A 174 -5.27 26.90 21.30
N ARG A 175 -5.01 28.23 21.37
CA ARG A 175 -6.07 29.26 21.39
C ARG A 175 -7.01 29.12 20.19
N GLY A 176 -6.49 28.76 18.99
CA GLY A 176 -7.31 28.54 17.82
C GLY A 176 -8.35 27.44 18.00
N THR A 177 -8.05 26.39 18.79
CA THR A 177 -9.00 25.35 19.14
C THR A 177 -10.14 25.86 20.00
N VAL A 178 -9.83 26.72 20.97
CA VAL A 178 -10.86 27.35 21.85
C VAL A 178 -11.77 28.28 21.04
N TYR A 179 -11.21 29.08 20.14
CA TYR A 179 -12.02 29.96 19.26
C TYR A 179 -12.90 29.15 18.30
N LYS A 180 -12.41 28.01 17.79
CA LYS A 180 -13.21 27.11 16.95
C LYS A 180 -14.38 26.49 17.73
N ALA A 181 -14.18 26.11 18.98
CA ALA A 181 -15.23 25.61 19.85
C ALA A 181 -16.27 26.73 20.14
N LYS A 182 -15.81 27.95 20.39
CA LYS A 182 -16.69 29.13 20.61
C LYS A 182 -17.57 29.45 19.40
N SER A 183 -17.02 29.41 18.18
CA SER A 183 -17.78 29.64 16.94
C SER A 183 -18.85 28.57 16.71
N GLN A 184 -18.61 27.33 17.09
CA GLN A 184 -19.60 26.25 16.99
C GLN A 184 -20.79 26.46 17.96
N MET A 185 -20.56 27.04 19.13
CA MET A 185 -21.66 27.41 20.07
C MET A 185 -22.55 28.52 19.49
N THR A 186 -21.97 29.53 18.84
CA THR A 186 -22.71 30.65 18.25
C THR A 186 -23.62 30.22 17.11
N HIS A 187 -23.27 29.18 16.37
CA HIS A 187 -24.10 28.62 15.29
C HIS A 187 -25.17 27.63 15.77
N ALA A 188 -25.11 27.17 17.02
CA ALA A 188 -26.05 26.20 17.57
C ALA A 188 -27.26 26.87 18.28
N ILE A 189 -27.28 28.20 18.43
CA ILE A 189 -28.42 28.94 18.99
C ILE A 189 -29.32 29.37 17.83
N PRO A 190 -30.53 28.77 17.63
CA PRO A 190 -31.48 29.30 16.69
C PRO A 190 -31.91 30.67 17.23
N LEU A 191 -31.77 31.72 16.41
CA LEU A 191 -32.34 33.04 16.67
C LEU A 191 -33.85 32.87 16.87
N ALA A 192 -34.27 32.86 18.12
CA ALA A 192 -35.67 33.06 18.47
C ALA A 192 -36.05 34.48 18.00
N GLY A 193 -36.74 34.57 16.87
CA GLY A 193 -37.29 35.82 16.38
C GLY A 193 -38.29 36.41 17.37
N PRO A 194 -38.43 37.73 17.42
CA PRO A 194 -39.31 38.40 18.39
C PRO A 194 -40.78 38.03 18.13
N ALA A 195 -41.47 37.62 19.21
CA ALA A 195 -42.90 37.39 19.20
C ALA A 195 -43.63 38.69 18.83
N VAL A 196 -44.23 38.75 17.67
CA VAL A 196 -45.15 39.80 17.26
C VAL A 196 -46.47 39.58 18.02
N GLN A 197 -46.68 40.33 19.09
CA GLN A 197 -47.99 40.56 19.63
C GLN A 197 -48.74 41.52 18.68
N GLY A 198 -49.73 41.02 17.98
CA GLY A 198 -50.64 41.79 17.11
C GLY A 198 -52.06 41.40 17.39
N GLY A 199 -52.69 42.12 18.13
CA GLY A 199 -53.91 42.80 18.36
C GLY A 199 -55.15 42.20 17.66
N VAL A 200 -56.05 41.77 18.49
CA VAL A 200 -57.46 41.52 18.22
C VAL A 200 -58.14 42.81 17.70
N ARG A 201 -58.79 42.78 16.53
CA ARG A 201 -59.91 43.63 16.16
C ARG A 201 -61.00 42.80 15.54
N ALA A 202 -62.14 42.81 16.27
CA ALA A 202 -63.43 42.37 15.79
C ALA A 202 -64.04 43.40 14.84
N GLY A 203 -64.90 42.96 13.97
CA GLY A 203 -65.75 43.74 13.09
C GLY A 203 -66.32 42.84 12.02
N SER A 204 -67.45 42.26 12.18
CA SER A 204 -68.85 42.57 11.98
C SER A 204 -69.23 42.70 10.48
N GLN A 205 -70.15 41.84 10.13
CA GLN A 205 -71.31 42.04 9.21
C GLN A 205 -71.09 42.02 7.68
N GLY A 206 -71.92 41.24 7.05
CA GLY A 206 -72.77 41.59 5.93
C GLY A 206 -72.96 40.57 4.89
N SER A 207 -74.06 39.88 5.00
CA SER A 207 -75.06 39.47 3.97
C SER A 207 -74.72 39.81 2.50
N VAL A 208 -74.83 38.85 1.62
CA VAL A 208 -75.90 38.50 0.65
C VAL A 208 -75.45 37.23 -0.05
#